data_89631c41f655e49dc939aaec3871e1ce
#
_entry.id   89631c41f655e49dc939aaec3871e1ce
#
_cell.length_a   1.000
_cell.length_b   1.000
_cell.length_c   1.000
_cell.angle_alpha   90.00
_cell.angle_beta   90.00
_cell.angle_gamma   90.00
#
_symmetry.space_group_name_H-M   'P 1'
#
loop_
_entity.id
_entity.type
_entity.pdbx_description
1 polymer ?
#
loop_
_entity_poly.entity_id
_entity_poly.type
_entity_poly.pdbx_seq_one_letter_code
_entity_poly.pdbx_strand_id
1 'polypeptide(L)'
;MATFYNQATLSYNNITVSSNVVSGEITEVLSVSKTAVSDAYSPGEVLTYAVSLVNSGTSALTDITLTDDLGAYEYIGASLVPLTYVDGSVQYFENGVLRPAPAVTAGTDLVFSGITVPAGGNAMIIYQASANEFAPVEAGSAITNTVTADGTGTAAVEASATVPAENEAILSISKSLAPCEVAENGHITYSFLIQNTGNTAESAAVINDTFDPVLSGISVTVDGASSNAYTYNELTGEFATNSGAFTVPAASYGRDASTGAYTIVPGTVTVTVSGII
;
A
#
# COMPACT_ATOMS: atom_id res chain seq x y z
N MET A 1 3.97 20.68 26.49
CA MET A 1 4.11 20.92 27.96
C MET A 1 2.72 21.16 28.51
N ALA A 2 2.31 20.36 29.50
CA ALA A 2 1.04 20.57 30.21
C ALA A 2 1.36 21.16 31.60
N THR A 3 0.59 22.18 32.02
CA THR A 3 0.75 22.80 33.33
C THR A 3 -0.27 22.19 34.28
N PHE A 4 0.15 21.73 35.45
CA PHE A 4 -0.77 21.30 36.51
C PHE A 4 -0.78 22.29 37.65
N TYR A 5 -1.91 22.34 38.36
CA TYR A 5 -2.14 23.24 39.53
C TYR A 5 -2.53 22.39 40.71
N ASN A 6 -2.05 22.76 41.89
CA ASN A 6 -2.43 22.13 43.16
C ASN A 6 -2.74 23.18 44.23
N GLN A 7 -3.79 22.97 45.01
CA GLN A 7 -4.18 23.81 46.12
C GLN A 7 -4.70 22.94 47.27
N ALA A 8 -4.29 23.22 48.48
CA ALA A 8 -4.76 22.55 49.67
C ALA A 8 -5.81 23.40 50.40
N THR A 9 -6.71 22.76 51.15
CA THR A 9 -7.63 23.42 52.04
C THR A 9 -7.40 22.95 53.47
N LEU A 10 -7.54 23.85 54.42
CA LEU A 10 -7.51 23.57 55.85
C LEU A 10 -8.88 23.94 56.46
N SER A 11 -9.53 22.99 57.14
CA SER A 11 -10.79 23.22 57.83
C SER A 11 -10.58 23.09 59.34
N TYR A 12 -11.07 24.10 60.11
CA TYR A 12 -11.06 24.11 61.55
C TYR A 12 -12.23 24.94 62.09
N ASN A 13 -12.86 24.55 63.18
CA ASN A 13 -13.98 25.25 63.81
C ASN A 13 -15.07 25.71 62.83
N ASN A 14 -15.46 24.87 61.85
CA ASN A 14 -16.36 25.18 60.76
C ASN A 14 -15.91 26.31 59.79
N ILE A 15 -14.64 26.67 59.81
CA ILE A 15 -14.01 27.59 58.88
C ILE A 15 -13.10 26.80 57.95
N THR A 16 -13.19 27.07 56.64
CA THR A 16 -12.26 26.50 55.64
C THR A 16 -11.45 27.61 55.01
N VAL A 17 -10.13 27.46 55.01
CA VAL A 17 -9.19 28.36 54.36
C VAL A 17 -8.42 27.59 53.30
N SER A 18 -8.12 28.24 52.17
CA SER A 18 -7.34 27.64 51.06
C SER A 18 -5.92 28.15 51.08
N SER A 19 -4.96 27.29 50.72
CA SER A 19 -3.58 27.70 50.48
C SER A 19 -3.49 28.56 49.19
N ASN A 20 -2.29 29.04 48.90
CA ASN A 20 -1.95 29.50 47.53
C ASN A 20 -2.06 28.31 46.59
N VAL A 21 -2.29 28.60 45.32
CA VAL A 21 -2.14 27.63 44.21
C VAL A 21 -0.68 27.56 43.86
N VAL A 22 -0.16 26.34 43.74
CA VAL A 22 1.16 26.05 43.18
C VAL A 22 0.98 25.42 41.77
N SER A 23 1.83 25.74 40.85
CA SER A 23 1.83 25.18 39.52
C SER A 23 3.16 24.48 39.21
N GLY A 24 3.10 23.42 38.42
CA GLY A 24 4.26 22.75 37.85
C GLY A 24 4.02 22.47 36.36
N GLU A 25 5.08 22.19 35.66
CA GLU A 25 5.03 21.81 34.24
C GLU A 25 5.36 20.34 34.08
N ILE A 26 4.59 19.64 33.26
CA ILE A 26 4.92 18.29 32.78
C ILE A 26 5.75 18.48 31.51
N THR A 27 7.02 18.11 31.55
CA THR A 27 7.92 18.14 30.40
C THR A 27 7.81 16.81 29.66
N GLU A 28 7.36 16.85 28.42
CA GLU A 28 7.42 15.69 27.54
C GLU A 28 8.89 15.44 27.17
N VAL A 29 9.42 14.30 27.57
CA VAL A 29 10.82 13.91 27.28
C VAL A 29 10.92 12.84 26.22
N LEU A 30 9.83 12.09 25.94
CA LEU A 30 9.73 11.10 24.88
C LEU A 30 9.14 11.75 23.61
N SER A 31 9.79 11.51 22.48
CA SER A 31 9.24 11.81 21.17
C SER A 31 9.38 10.60 20.25
N VAL A 32 8.47 10.46 19.29
CA VAL A 32 8.45 9.39 18.31
C VAL A 32 8.40 9.98 16.91
N SER A 33 9.05 9.31 15.96
CA SER A 33 8.87 9.53 14.53
C SER A 33 8.75 8.21 13.81
N LYS A 34 7.99 8.16 12.73
CA LYS A 34 7.78 6.99 11.89
C LYS A 34 8.03 7.35 10.44
N THR A 35 8.75 6.50 9.72
CA THR A 35 9.01 6.65 8.29
C THR A 35 8.80 5.32 7.59
N ALA A 36 8.33 5.37 6.35
CA ALA A 36 8.38 4.24 5.43
C ALA A 36 9.61 4.40 4.54
N VAL A 37 10.23 3.29 4.18
CA VAL A 37 11.39 3.27 3.25
C VAL A 37 10.92 3.29 1.80
N SER A 38 9.75 2.68 1.52
CA SER A 38 9.16 2.65 0.18
C SER A 38 8.43 3.95 -0.13
N ASP A 39 8.58 4.46 -1.35
CA ASP A 39 7.92 5.68 -1.82
C ASP A 39 6.46 5.43 -2.23
N ALA A 40 6.12 4.20 -2.65
CA ALA A 40 4.80 3.74 -3.03
C ALA A 40 4.66 2.23 -2.75
N TYR A 41 3.47 1.65 -2.94
CA TYR A 41 3.25 0.21 -2.83
C TYR A 41 2.31 -0.32 -3.91
N SER A 42 2.53 -1.57 -4.31
CA SER A 42 1.63 -2.40 -5.10
C SER A 42 0.99 -3.50 -4.24
N PRO A 43 -0.14 -4.10 -4.65
CA PRO A 43 -0.77 -5.21 -3.93
C PRO A 43 0.20 -6.37 -3.65
N GLY A 44 0.28 -6.80 -2.40
CA GLY A 44 1.17 -7.89 -1.96
C GLY A 44 2.62 -7.48 -1.69
N GLU A 45 2.99 -6.23 -1.93
CA GLU A 45 4.35 -5.75 -1.70
C GLU A 45 4.68 -5.64 -0.20
N VAL A 46 5.96 -5.85 0.12
CA VAL A 46 6.48 -5.74 1.48
C VAL A 46 7.06 -4.36 1.70
N LEU A 47 6.47 -3.63 2.63
CA LEU A 47 6.90 -2.31 3.08
C LEU A 47 7.80 -2.42 4.31
N THR A 48 8.82 -1.58 4.38
CA THR A 48 9.70 -1.47 5.55
C THR A 48 9.42 -0.15 6.26
N TYR A 49 9.15 -0.23 7.56
CA TYR A 49 8.94 0.92 8.44
C TYR A 49 10.08 1.05 9.44
N ALA A 50 10.46 2.29 9.74
CA ALA A 50 11.39 2.64 10.79
C ALA A 50 10.70 3.59 11.77
N VAL A 51 10.68 3.19 13.06
CA VAL A 51 10.16 3.99 14.18
C VAL A 51 11.34 4.40 15.04
N SER A 52 11.54 5.69 15.24
CA SER A 52 12.59 6.25 16.09
C SER A 52 11.97 6.89 17.32
N LEU A 53 12.45 6.51 18.49
CA LEU A 53 12.12 7.05 19.80
C LEU A 53 13.31 7.87 20.29
N VAL A 54 13.09 9.08 20.77
CA VAL A 54 14.12 9.94 21.35
C VAL A 54 13.71 10.33 22.77
N ASN A 55 14.61 10.12 23.71
CA ASN A 55 14.47 10.52 25.09
C ASN A 55 15.40 11.73 25.38
N SER A 56 14.82 12.92 25.55
CA SER A 56 15.57 14.14 25.90
C SER A 56 15.79 14.29 27.41
N GLY A 57 15.27 13.35 28.23
CA GLY A 57 15.40 13.35 29.69
C GLY A 57 16.75 12.82 30.18
N THR A 58 17.00 13.02 31.45
CA THR A 58 18.26 12.62 32.13
C THR A 58 18.22 11.20 32.72
N SER A 59 17.07 10.53 32.64
CA SER A 59 16.88 9.14 33.08
C SER A 59 16.42 8.28 31.91
N ALA A 60 16.85 7.02 31.86
CA ALA A 60 16.36 6.08 30.87
C ALA A 60 14.85 5.85 31.05
N LEU A 61 14.13 5.71 29.94
CA LEU A 61 12.75 5.26 29.90
C LEU A 61 12.76 3.77 29.63
N THR A 62 12.14 2.98 30.52
CA THR A 62 12.03 1.53 30.40
C THR A 62 10.58 1.12 30.21
N ASP A 63 10.37 -0.12 29.76
CA ASP A 63 9.04 -0.69 29.57
C ASP A 63 8.13 0.15 28.66
N ILE A 64 8.73 0.84 27.66
CA ILE A 64 7.98 1.51 26.63
C ILE A 64 7.34 0.45 25.72
N THR A 65 6.08 0.67 25.44
CA THR A 65 5.28 -0.11 24.48
C THR A 65 5.02 0.74 23.24
N LEU A 66 5.27 0.16 22.06
CA LEU A 66 4.82 0.71 20.79
C LEU A 66 3.62 -0.10 20.33
N THR A 67 2.52 0.58 20.02
CA THR A 67 1.34 0.01 19.40
C THR A 67 1.18 0.62 18.01
N ASP A 68 1.23 -0.21 17.00
CA ASP A 68 1.15 0.14 15.58
C ASP A 68 -0.17 -0.35 15.01
N ASP A 69 -0.97 0.52 14.40
CA ASP A 69 -2.30 0.21 13.89
C ASP A 69 -2.30 -0.55 12.56
N LEU A 70 -1.11 -0.80 11.98
CA LEU A 70 -0.93 -1.44 10.68
C LEU A 70 -1.76 -0.77 9.55
N GLY A 71 -1.99 0.54 9.70
CA GLY A 71 -2.76 1.34 8.76
C GLY A 71 -4.27 1.11 8.83
N ALA A 72 -4.80 0.63 9.94
CA ALA A 72 -6.21 0.34 10.13
C ALA A 72 -7.11 1.54 9.77
N TYR A 73 -8.24 1.26 9.11
CA TYR A 73 -9.22 2.26 8.71
C TYR A 73 -10.65 1.72 8.81
N GLU A 74 -11.60 2.62 8.99
CA GLU A 74 -13.01 2.26 9.08
C GLU A 74 -13.67 2.10 7.71
N TYR A 75 -14.36 0.97 7.51
CA TYR A 75 -15.18 0.70 6.33
C TYR A 75 -16.52 0.08 6.73
N ILE A 76 -17.63 0.82 6.50
CA ILE A 76 -19.02 0.39 6.78
C ILE A 76 -19.19 -0.19 8.21
N GLY A 77 -18.53 0.47 9.21
CA GLY A 77 -18.62 0.08 10.62
C GLY A 77 -17.77 -1.13 11.02
N ALA A 78 -16.85 -1.55 10.16
CA ALA A 78 -15.79 -2.54 10.44
C ALA A 78 -14.43 -1.87 10.32
N SER A 79 -13.50 -2.20 11.21
CA SER A 79 -12.10 -1.81 11.08
C SER A 79 -11.38 -2.81 10.18
N LEU A 80 -10.80 -2.33 9.07
CA LEU A 80 -10.00 -3.10 8.14
C LEU A 80 -8.53 -2.75 8.31
N VAL A 81 -7.65 -3.77 8.31
CA VAL A 81 -6.22 -3.64 8.51
C VAL A 81 -5.50 -3.97 7.21
N PRO A 82 -4.98 -2.97 6.47
CA PRO A 82 -4.40 -3.15 5.13
C PRO A 82 -3.00 -3.75 5.12
N LEU A 83 -2.32 -3.83 6.27
CA LEU A 83 -0.97 -4.35 6.39
C LEU A 83 -0.95 -5.61 7.25
N THR A 84 -0.18 -6.61 6.80
CA THR A 84 0.09 -7.83 7.56
C THR A 84 1.56 -7.87 7.97
N TYR A 85 1.84 -7.93 9.26
CA TYR A 85 3.21 -8.01 9.77
C TYR A 85 3.97 -9.22 9.20
N VAL A 86 5.22 -9.01 8.80
CA VAL A 86 6.14 -10.08 8.39
C VAL A 86 6.88 -10.58 9.63
N ASP A 87 6.52 -11.77 10.08
CA ASP A 87 7.08 -12.37 11.31
C ASP A 87 8.60 -12.48 11.25
N GLY A 88 9.25 -12.16 12.38
CA GLY A 88 10.70 -12.20 12.52
C GLY A 88 11.45 -11.07 11.80
N SER A 89 10.77 -10.09 11.19
CA SER A 89 11.42 -8.98 10.46
C SER A 89 11.97 -7.87 11.37
N VAL A 90 11.62 -7.90 12.67
CA VAL A 90 11.99 -6.85 13.62
C VAL A 90 13.49 -6.77 13.87
N GLN A 91 14.02 -5.56 13.77
CA GLN A 91 15.35 -5.16 14.24
C GLN A 91 15.21 -4.03 15.26
N TYR A 92 15.92 -4.14 16.38
CA TYR A 92 15.88 -3.17 17.47
C TYR A 92 17.27 -2.62 17.76
N PHE A 93 17.39 -1.31 17.88
CA PHE A 93 18.65 -0.62 18.15
C PHE A 93 18.49 0.33 19.33
N GLU A 94 19.50 0.42 20.19
CA GLU A 94 19.68 1.44 21.22
C GLU A 94 20.94 2.23 20.93
N ASN A 95 20.82 3.55 20.74
CA ASN A 95 21.93 4.43 20.38
C ASN A 95 22.77 3.90 19.18
N GLY A 96 22.07 3.34 18.16
CA GLY A 96 22.70 2.76 16.98
C GLY A 96 23.31 1.36 17.17
N VAL A 97 23.22 0.76 18.35
CA VAL A 97 23.72 -0.59 18.63
C VAL A 97 22.57 -1.60 18.55
N LEU A 98 22.71 -2.60 17.68
CA LEU A 98 21.72 -3.69 17.56
C LEU A 98 21.57 -4.42 18.89
N ARG A 99 20.33 -4.65 19.30
CA ARG A 99 19.92 -5.36 20.51
C ARG A 99 19.03 -6.56 20.18
N PRO A 100 18.82 -7.48 21.11
CA PRO A 100 17.78 -8.49 20.96
C PRO A 100 16.42 -7.82 20.68
N ALA A 101 15.64 -8.41 19.78
CA ALA A 101 14.31 -7.90 19.46
C ALA A 101 13.42 -7.85 20.71
N PRO A 102 12.58 -6.82 20.87
CA PRO A 102 11.59 -6.75 21.93
C PRO A 102 10.54 -7.86 21.76
N ALA A 103 9.70 -8.07 22.75
CA ALA A 103 8.55 -8.97 22.61
C ALA A 103 7.58 -8.38 21.58
N VAL A 104 7.15 -9.21 20.61
CA VAL A 104 6.23 -8.82 19.53
C VAL A 104 4.93 -9.60 19.67
N THR A 105 3.81 -8.88 19.61
CA THR A 105 2.46 -9.46 19.52
C THR A 105 1.79 -8.89 18.29
N ALA A 106 1.47 -9.76 17.33
CA ALA A 106 0.74 -9.40 16.12
C ALA A 106 -0.72 -9.79 16.24
N GLY A 107 -1.62 -8.89 15.87
CA GLY A 107 -3.07 -9.05 15.87
C GLY A 107 -3.70 -8.00 14.96
N THR A 108 -4.79 -7.38 15.38
CA THR A 108 -5.34 -6.17 14.74
C THR A 108 -4.35 -5.01 14.82
N ASP A 109 -3.60 -4.96 15.92
CA ASP A 109 -2.47 -4.06 16.13
C ASP A 109 -1.17 -4.88 16.22
N LEU A 110 -0.06 -4.25 15.89
CA LEU A 110 1.28 -4.80 16.09
C LEU A 110 1.90 -4.13 17.33
N VAL A 111 2.13 -4.92 18.37
CA VAL A 111 2.62 -4.41 19.65
C VAL A 111 4.05 -4.86 19.92
N PHE A 112 4.94 -3.91 20.20
CA PHE A 112 6.31 -4.14 20.65
C PHE A 112 6.43 -3.72 22.11
N SER A 113 6.84 -4.63 22.99
CA SER A 113 6.87 -4.41 24.44
C SER A 113 8.26 -4.56 25.03
N GLY A 114 8.53 -3.83 26.13
CA GLY A 114 9.80 -3.91 26.87
C GLY A 114 10.93 -3.10 26.22
N ILE A 115 10.58 -2.03 25.48
CA ILE A 115 11.57 -1.16 24.84
C ILE A 115 12.21 -0.25 25.88
N THR A 116 13.53 -0.07 25.79
CA THR A 116 14.29 0.88 26.57
C THR A 116 14.79 2.02 25.69
N VAL A 117 14.56 3.26 26.12
CA VAL A 117 15.13 4.45 25.48
C VAL A 117 16.13 5.10 26.43
N PRO A 118 17.46 5.03 26.18
CA PRO A 118 18.49 5.53 27.07
C PRO A 118 18.32 7.02 27.40
N ALA A 119 18.81 7.46 28.54
CA ALA A 119 18.82 8.88 28.93
C ALA A 119 19.60 9.72 27.90
N GLY A 120 18.98 10.81 27.40
CA GLY A 120 19.56 11.67 26.37
C GLY A 120 19.89 10.92 25.06
N GLY A 121 19.26 9.77 24.83
CA GLY A 121 19.55 8.86 23.73
C GLY A 121 18.32 8.51 22.87
N ASN A 122 18.48 7.47 22.07
CA ASN A 122 17.43 7.01 21.18
C ASN A 122 17.30 5.49 21.16
N ALA A 123 16.13 5.04 20.73
CA ALA A 123 15.85 3.67 20.32
C ALA A 123 15.24 3.68 18.93
N MET A 124 15.49 2.64 18.12
CA MET A 124 14.91 2.50 16.78
C MET A 124 14.44 1.07 16.58
N ILE A 125 13.23 0.95 16.06
CA ILE A 125 12.65 -0.32 15.60
C ILE A 125 12.46 -0.25 14.10
N ILE A 126 12.96 -1.25 13.38
CA ILE A 126 12.70 -1.47 11.96
C ILE A 126 11.92 -2.76 11.85
N TYR A 127 10.85 -2.77 11.06
CA TYR A 127 10.04 -3.97 10.82
C TYR A 127 9.44 -3.92 9.41
N GLN A 128 8.92 -5.07 8.94
CA GLN A 128 8.30 -5.21 7.64
C GLN A 128 6.83 -5.62 7.78
N ALA A 129 6.00 -5.11 6.85
CA ALA A 129 4.62 -5.49 6.71
C ALA A 129 4.25 -5.55 5.22
N SER A 130 3.46 -6.55 4.82
CA SER A 130 2.97 -6.69 3.43
C SER A 130 1.60 -6.07 3.25
N ALA A 131 1.38 -5.38 2.12
CA ALA A 131 0.07 -4.91 1.72
C ALA A 131 -0.82 -6.11 1.38
N ASN A 132 -1.97 -6.21 2.04
CA ASN A 132 -2.92 -7.32 1.89
C ASN A 132 -4.16 -6.93 1.08
N GLU A 133 -5.18 -7.79 1.04
CA GLU A 133 -6.42 -7.59 0.29
C GLU A 133 -7.28 -6.40 0.74
N PHE A 134 -6.97 -5.78 1.88
CA PHE A 134 -7.63 -4.57 2.37
C PHE A 134 -6.86 -3.29 2.01
N ALA A 135 -5.66 -3.41 1.45
CA ALA A 135 -4.87 -2.25 1.03
C ALA A 135 -5.57 -1.50 -0.11
N PRO A 136 -5.76 -0.17 -0.01
CA PRO A 136 -6.34 0.63 -1.07
C PRO A 136 -5.54 0.54 -2.37
N VAL A 137 -6.21 0.32 -3.51
CA VAL A 137 -5.57 0.08 -4.82
C VAL A 137 -5.95 1.11 -5.89
N GLU A 138 -6.91 1.99 -5.59
CA GLU A 138 -7.33 3.04 -6.51
C GLU A 138 -6.23 4.08 -6.71
N ALA A 139 -6.19 4.70 -7.87
CA ALA A 139 -5.26 5.80 -8.15
C ALA A 139 -5.43 6.95 -7.14
N GLY A 140 -4.32 7.36 -6.53
CA GLY A 140 -4.29 8.43 -5.52
C GLY A 140 -4.69 7.98 -4.10
N SER A 141 -4.94 6.69 -3.86
CA SER A 141 -5.12 6.16 -2.52
C SER A 141 -3.78 5.97 -1.80
N ALA A 142 -3.82 5.78 -0.47
CA ALA A 142 -2.63 5.59 0.34
C ALA A 142 -2.95 4.79 1.62
N ILE A 143 -1.93 4.17 2.20
CA ILE A 143 -1.95 3.63 3.56
C ILE A 143 -1.29 4.64 4.49
N THR A 144 -2.00 5.08 5.53
CA THR A 144 -1.43 5.86 6.64
C THR A 144 -1.32 4.94 7.84
N ASN A 145 -0.10 4.60 8.21
CA ASN A 145 0.21 3.69 9.28
C ASN A 145 0.73 4.47 10.49
N THR A 146 0.02 4.38 11.64
CA THR A 146 0.26 5.17 12.86
C THR A 146 0.80 4.29 13.97
N VAL A 147 1.79 4.81 14.69
CA VAL A 147 2.34 4.19 15.89
C VAL A 147 2.13 5.11 17.09
N THR A 148 1.69 4.51 18.20
CA THR A 148 1.62 5.16 19.53
C THR A 148 2.70 4.57 20.42
N ALA A 149 3.52 5.43 21.02
CA ALA A 149 4.48 5.05 22.05
C ALA A 149 3.96 5.47 23.42
N ASP A 150 3.87 4.53 24.34
CA ASP A 150 3.40 4.75 25.72
C ASP A 150 4.30 4.03 26.72
N GLY A 151 4.35 4.53 27.96
CA GLY A 151 5.10 3.91 29.05
C GLY A 151 4.89 4.59 30.40
N THR A 152 5.31 3.93 31.47
CA THR A 152 5.13 4.41 32.83
C THR A 152 5.84 5.75 33.02
N GLY A 153 5.07 6.79 33.36
CA GLY A 153 5.61 8.13 33.67
C GLY A 153 5.87 9.01 32.45
N THR A 154 5.42 8.62 31.25
CA THR A 154 5.44 9.44 30.03
C THR A 154 4.01 9.67 29.53
N ALA A 155 3.80 10.78 28.83
CA ALA A 155 2.59 10.92 28.02
C ALA A 155 2.73 10.07 26.76
N ALA A 156 1.62 9.49 26.29
CA ALA A 156 1.58 8.82 25.01
C ALA A 156 1.91 9.80 23.88
N VAL A 157 2.75 9.37 22.93
CA VAL A 157 3.13 10.16 21.74
C VAL A 157 2.90 9.35 20.49
N GLU A 158 2.52 10.01 19.40
CA GLU A 158 2.13 9.35 18.14
C GLU A 158 2.94 9.87 16.96
N ALA A 159 3.11 9.01 15.98
CA ALA A 159 3.68 9.36 14.67
C ALA A 159 3.09 8.47 13.58
N SER A 160 2.99 9.01 12.36
CA SER A 160 2.44 8.30 11.21
C SER A 160 3.39 8.37 10.02
N ALA A 161 3.32 7.35 9.17
CA ALA A 161 3.92 7.33 7.85
C ALA A 161 2.85 7.00 6.82
N THR A 162 2.81 7.76 5.73
CA THR A 162 1.87 7.55 4.63
C THR A 162 2.61 7.08 3.39
N VAL A 163 2.16 5.96 2.80
CA VAL A 163 2.69 5.39 1.56
C VAL A 163 1.56 5.36 0.54
N PRO A 164 1.69 6.05 -0.62
CA PRO A 164 0.68 6.02 -1.66
C PRO A 164 0.67 4.68 -2.40
N ALA A 165 -0.47 4.33 -2.99
CA ALA A 165 -0.55 3.25 -3.96
C ALA A 165 0.21 3.63 -5.23
N GLU A 166 0.93 2.66 -5.84
CA GLU A 166 1.61 2.87 -7.12
C GLU A 166 0.57 3.16 -8.21
N ASN A 167 0.87 4.13 -9.09
CA ASN A 167 0.03 4.45 -10.23
C ASN A 167 0.61 3.78 -11.48
N GLU A 168 0.12 2.58 -11.80
CA GLU A 168 0.67 1.78 -12.88
C GLU A 168 -0.42 1.05 -13.69
N ALA A 169 -0.10 0.72 -14.94
CA ALA A 169 -0.85 -0.22 -15.75
C ALA A 169 -0.19 -1.60 -15.65
N ILE A 170 -0.98 -2.63 -15.33
CA ILE A 170 -0.52 -4.02 -15.25
C ILE A 170 -1.22 -4.82 -16.34
N LEU A 171 -0.53 -4.98 -17.47
CA LEU A 171 -1.12 -5.59 -18.66
C LEU A 171 -0.85 -7.08 -18.77
N SER A 172 -1.84 -7.79 -19.27
CA SER A 172 -1.73 -9.16 -19.76
C SER A 172 -2.38 -9.28 -21.13
N ILE A 173 -1.92 -10.24 -21.93
CA ILE A 173 -2.47 -10.51 -23.25
C ILE A 173 -2.74 -12.00 -23.41
N SER A 174 -3.89 -12.33 -24.02
CA SER A 174 -4.22 -13.69 -24.48
C SER A 174 -4.60 -13.65 -25.96
N LYS A 175 -4.25 -14.73 -26.68
CA LYS A 175 -4.51 -14.90 -28.11
C LYS A 175 -5.41 -16.11 -28.33
N SER A 176 -6.40 -15.97 -29.17
CA SER A 176 -7.25 -17.06 -29.65
C SER A 176 -7.45 -16.95 -31.16
N LEU A 177 -7.92 -18.03 -31.77
CA LEU A 177 -8.25 -18.05 -33.19
C LEU A 177 -9.57 -18.77 -33.46
N ALA A 178 -10.28 -18.37 -34.51
CA ALA A 178 -11.50 -18.99 -34.98
C ALA A 178 -11.65 -18.82 -36.51
N PRO A 179 -12.07 -19.88 -37.23
CA PRO A 179 -12.25 -21.25 -36.76
C PRO A 179 -10.91 -21.95 -36.49
N CYS A 180 -10.89 -23.01 -35.66
CA CYS A 180 -9.67 -23.81 -35.39
C CYS A 180 -9.31 -24.73 -36.58
N GLU A 181 -10.25 -25.00 -37.47
CA GLU A 181 -10.05 -25.77 -38.72
C GLU A 181 -10.53 -24.90 -39.88
N VAL A 182 -9.68 -24.70 -40.86
CA VAL A 182 -9.95 -23.87 -42.03
C VAL A 182 -9.42 -24.56 -43.30
N ALA A 183 -10.20 -24.50 -44.37
CA ALA A 183 -9.76 -24.98 -45.68
C ALA A 183 -8.78 -23.93 -46.31
N GLU A 184 -8.02 -24.40 -47.31
CA GLU A 184 -7.20 -23.48 -48.16
C GLU A 184 -8.06 -22.37 -48.75
N ASN A 185 -7.58 -21.14 -48.73
CA ASN A 185 -8.31 -19.89 -49.02
C ASN A 185 -9.49 -19.59 -48.08
N GLY A 186 -9.53 -20.20 -46.91
CA GLY A 186 -10.55 -19.93 -45.91
C GLY A 186 -10.24 -18.72 -45.05
N HIS A 187 -11.29 -18.15 -44.46
CA HIS A 187 -11.17 -17.01 -43.54
C HIS A 187 -10.81 -17.47 -42.15
N ILE A 188 -9.91 -16.76 -41.51
CA ILE A 188 -9.50 -16.96 -40.09
C ILE A 188 -9.50 -15.61 -39.37
N THR A 189 -9.81 -15.65 -38.07
CA THR A 189 -9.74 -14.49 -37.20
C THR A 189 -8.91 -14.80 -35.97
N TYR A 190 -7.88 -14.04 -35.74
CA TYR A 190 -7.13 -14.00 -34.49
C TYR A 190 -7.73 -12.93 -33.58
N SER A 191 -7.93 -13.26 -32.34
CA SER A 191 -8.41 -12.32 -31.30
C SER A 191 -7.36 -12.19 -30.21
N PHE A 192 -6.96 -10.96 -29.93
CA PHE A 192 -6.07 -10.59 -28.84
C PHE A 192 -6.90 -9.88 -27.77
N LEU A 193 -7.08 -10.53 -26.61
CA LEU A 193 -7.68 -9.90 -25.44
C LEU A 193 -6.56 -9.35 -24.57
N ILE A 194 -6.53 -8.03 -24.40
CA ILE A 194 -5.62 -7.33 -23.50
C ILE A 194 -6.41 -6.95 -22.25
N GLN A 195 -5.85 -7.24 -21.09
CA GLN A 195 -6.44 -6.92 -19.80
C GLN A 195 -5.47 -6.06 -19.00
N ASN A 196 -6.01 -5.10 -18.27
CA ASN A 196 -5.28 -4.22 -17.36
C ASN A 196 -5.86 -4.40 -15.94
N THR A 197 -5.04 -4.89 -15.01
CA THR A 197 -5.39 -5.00 -13.60
C THR A 197 -4.85 -3.84 -12.76
N GLY A 198 -4.07 -2.93 -13.37
CA GLY A 198 -3.55 -1.72 -12.76
C GLY A 198 -4.55 -0.58 -12.72
N ASN A 199 -4.24 0.44 -11.93
CA ASN A 199 -5.11 1.58 -11.67
C ASN A 199 -4.94 2.75 -12.67
N THR A 200 -4.10 2.58 -13.68
CA THR A 200 -3.83 3.58 -14.72
C THR A 200 -4.10 2.99 -16.10
N ALA A 201 -4.74 3.77 -16.98
CA ALA A 201 -4.95 3.37 -18.38
C ALA A 201 -3.62 3.39 -19.15
N GLU A 202 -3.49 2.47 -20.13
CA GLU A 202 -2.30 2.40 -20.98
C GLU A 202 -2.69 2.60 -22.46
N SER A 203 -2.03 3.54 -23.14
CA SER A 203 -2.28 3.87 -24.54
C SER A 203 -1.07 3.68 -25.47
N ALA A 204 0.11 3.44 -24.92
CA ALA A 204 1.33 3.26 -25.72
C ALA A 204 1.65 1.79 -26.04
N ALA A 205 0.81 0.85 -25.56
CA ALA A 205 1.00 -0.58 -25.80
C ALA A 205 0.93 -0.93 -27.29
N VAL A 206 1.79 -1.85 -27.72
CA VAL A 206 1.89 -2.35 -29.10
C VAL A 206 1.78 -3.87 -29.09
N ILE A 207 0.92 -4.41 -29.96
CA ILE A 207 0.85 -5.85 -30.23
C ILE A 207 1.78 -6.13 -31.41
N ASN A 208 2.68 -7.10 -31.24
CA ASN A 208 3.51 -7.65 -32.31
C ASN A 208 3.16 -9.13 -32.48
N ASP A 209 3.02 -9.55 -33.75
CA ASP A 209 2.76 -10.95 -34.09
C ASP A 209 3.41 -11.29 -35.45
N THR A 210 3.56 -12.57 -35.75
CA THR A 210 3.90 -13.06 -37.07
C THR A 210 2.95 -14.17 -37.44
N PHE A 211 2.12 -13.93 -38.46
CA PHE A 211 1.14 -14.93 -38.91
C PHE A 211 1.82 -15.94 -39.84
N ASP A 212 1.74 -17.22 -39.46
CA ASP A 212 2.17 -18.37 -40.24
C ASP A 212 1.05 -19.41 -40.26
N PRO A 213 0.41 -19.67 -41.41
CA PRO A 213 0.67 -19.09 -42.72
C PRO A 213 0.35 -17.59 -42.81
N VAL A 214 1.00 -16.92 -43.74
CA VAL A 214 0.81 -15.49 -44.03
C VAL A 214 -0.64 -15.24 -44.47
N LEU A 215 -1.27 -14.22 -43.91
CA LEU A 215 -2.65 -13.84 -44.24
C LEU A 215 -2.69 -12.87 -45.42
N SER A 216 -3.68 -13.01 -46.29
CA SER A 216 -3.99 -12.06 -47.33
C SER A 216 -5.26 -11.27 -47.01
N GLY A 217 -5.34 -10.03 -47.48
CA GLY A 217 -6.53 -9.18 -47.36
C GLY A 217 -6.95 -8.95 -45.92
N ILE A 218 -6.01 -8.65 -45.00
CA ILE A 218 -6.32 -8.50 -43.58
C ILE A 218 -7.23 -7.30 -43.29
N SER A 219 -8.05 -7.47 -42.28
CA SER A 219 -8.82 -6.42 -41.62
C SER A 219 -8.61 -6.45 -40.13
N VAL A 220 -8.47 -5.28 -39.53
CA VAL A 220 -8.20 -5.13 -38.09
C VAL A 220 -9.34 -4.36 -37.44
N THR A 221 -9.78 -4.84 -36.28
CA THR A 221 -10.73 -4.09 -35.45
C THR A 221 -10.22 -3.94 -34.02
N VAL A 222 -10.64 -2.87 -33.36
CA VAL A 222 -10.45 -2.62 -31.93
C VAL A 222 -11.84 -2.50 -31.32
N ASP A 223 -12.20 -3.38 -30.41
CA ASP A 223 -13.54 -3.50 -29.81
C ASP A 223 -14.66 -3.47 -30.87
N GLY A 224 -14.41 -4.17 -31.99
CA GLY A 224 -15.33 -4.26 -33.12
C GLY A 224 -15.33 -3.06 -34.08
N ALA A 225 -14.66 -1.96 -33.77
CA ALA A 225 -14.49 -0.82 -34.65
C ALA A 225 -13.29 -1.00 -35.59
N SER A 226 -13.44 -0.76 -36.89
CA SER A 226 -12.34 -0.89 -37.87
C SER A 226 -11.19 0.05 -37.55
N SER A 227 -9.97 -0.46 -37.64
CA SER A 227 -8.72 0.27 -37.37
C SER A 227 -7.73 0.09 -38.53
N ASN A 228 -7.08 1.20 -38.92
CA ASN A 228 -5.95 1.20 -39.86
C ASN A 228 -4.61 1.56 -39.13
N ALA A 229 -4.62 1.60 -37.81
CA ALA A 229 -3.46 1.96 -37.00
C ALA A 229 -2.54 0.74 -36.77
N TYR A 230 -2.07 0.11 -37.85
CA TYR A 230 -1.18 -1.02 -37.83
C TYR A 230 -0.24 -1.04 -39.04
N THR A 231 0.78 -1.88 -38.98
CA THR A 231 1.62 -2.27 -40.10
C THR A 231 1.50 -3.79 -40.32
N TYR A 232 1.53 -4.21 -41.56
CA TYR A 232 1.53 -5.61 -41.94
C TYR A 232 2.37 -5.86 -43.19
N ASN A 233 3.18 -6.90 -43.18
CA ASN A 233 4.00 -7.32 -44.31
C ASN A 233 3.43 -8.63 -44.90
N GLU A 234 2.79 -8.53 -46.05
CA GLU A 234 2.17 -9.66 -46.74
C GLU A 234 3.18 -10.70 -47.26
N LEU A 235 4.49 -10.44 -47.21
CA LEU A 235 5.51 -11.40 -47.58
C LEU A 235 6.06 -12.21 -46.40
N THR A 236 6.10 -11.61 -45.21
CA THR A 236 6.68 -12.22 -44.02
C THR A 236 5.66 -12.58 -42.95
N GLY A 237 4.43 -12.09 -43.06
CA GLY A 237 3.40 -12.25 -42.03
C GLY A 237 3.58 -11.36 -40.79
N GLU A 238 4.60 -10.51 -40.77
CA GLU A 238 4.87 -9.63 -39.63
C GLU A 238 3.77 -8.57 -39.49
N PHE A 239 3.20 -8.51 -38.30
CA PHE A 239 2.12 -7.60 -37.91
C PHE A 239 2.53 -6.80 -36.67
N ALA A 240 2.23 -5.51 -36.65
CA ALA A 240 2.34 -4.70 -35.46
C ALA A 240 1.24 -3.62 -35.43
N THR A 241 0.63 -3.41 -34.26
CA THR A 241 -0.20 -2.21 -34.05
C THR A 241 0.70 -1.00 -33.84
N ASN A 242 0.24 0.19 -34.27
CA ASN A 242 0.93 1.44 -33.96
C ASN A 242 0.76 1.79 -32.47
N SER A 243 1.70 2.50 -31.88
CA SER A 243 1.51 3.10 -30.56
C SER A 243 0.32 4.08 -30.61
N GLY A 244 -0.58 4.00 -29.65
CA GLY A 244 -1.83 4.77 -29.62
C GLY A 244 -2.96 4.19 -30.49
N ALA A 245 -2.78 3.00 -31.08
CA ALA A 245 -3.84 2.32 -31.85
C ALA A 245 -5.06 1.96 -31.00
N PHE A 246 -4.87 1.75 -29.73
CA PHE A 246 -5.89 1.45 -28.72
C PHE A 246 -5.48 1.96 -27.36
N THR A 247 -6.45 2.08 -26.44
CA THR A 247 -6.21 2.39 -25.03
C THR A 247 -6.81 1.28 -24.20
N VAL A 248 -6.01 0.65 -23.35
CA VAL A 248 -6.50 -0.32 -22.37
C VAL A 248 -6.93 0.45 -21.13
N PRO A 249 -8.22 0.49 -20.77
CA PRO A 249 -8.68 1.23 -19.60
C PRO A 249 -8.03 0.73 -18.32
N ALA A 250 -7.96 1.58 -17.30
CA ALA A 250 -7.64 1.14 -15.95
C ALA A 250 -8.66 0.10 -15.46
N ALA A 251 -8.25 -0.75 -14.53
CA ALA A 251 -9.18 -1.60 -13.80
C ALA A 251 -10.19 -0.75 -13.01
N SER A 252 -11.36 -1.30 -12.78
CA SER A 252 -12.30 -0.80 -11.78
C SER A 252 -12.23 -1.66 -10.54
N TYR A 253 -12.36 -1.01 -9.38
CA TYR A 253 -12.24 -1.65 -8.08
C TYR A 253 -13.58 -1.61 -7.37
N GLY A 254 -13.97 -2.74 -6.79
CA GLY A 254 -15.09 -2.87 -5.90
C GLY A 254 -14.64 -3.40 -4.55
N ARG A 255 -15.61 -3.64 -3.67
CA ARG A 255 -15.34 -4.30 -2.40
C ARG A 255 -16.30 -5.48 -2.20
N ASP A 256 -15.77 -6.58 -1.71
CA ASP A 256 -16.61 -7.69 -1.26
C ASP A 256 -17.49 -7.23 -0.09
N ALA A 257 -18.80 -7.42 -0.22
CA ALA A 257 -19.77 -6.91 0.74
C ALA A 257 -19.71 -7.61 2.12
N SER A 258 -19.10 -8.79 2.21
CA SER A 258 -19.00 -9.57 3.44
C SER A 258 -17.69 -9.36 4.19
N THR A 259 -16.59 -9.17 3.46
CA THR A 259 -15.24 -9.08 4.02
C THR A 259 -14.66 -7.66 3.96
N GLY A 260 -15.12 -6.82 3.01
CA GLY A 260 -14.54 -5.53 2.71
C GLY A 260 -13.25 -5.60 1.87
N ALA A 261 -12.80 -6.80 1.48
CA ALA A 261 -11.65 -7.00 0.62
C ALA A 261 -11.84 -6.37 -0.76
N TYR A 262 -10.78 -5.86 -1.36
CA TYR A 262 -10.85 -5.32 -2.72
C TYR A 262 -11.09 -6.43 -3.74
N THR A 263 -11.96 -6.13 -4.71
CA THR A 263 -12.21 -6.94 -5.90
C THR A 263 -11.81 -6.13 -7.14
N ILE A 264 -11.15 -6.79 -8.09
CA ILE A 264 -10.60 -6.15 -9.28
C ILE A 264 -11.40 -6.63 -10.50
N VAL A 265 -11.95 -5.68 -11.26
CA VAL A 265 -12.52 -5.93 -12.58
C VAL A 265 -11.57 -5.32 -13.60
N PRO A 266 -10.80 -6.14 -14.35
CA PRO A 266 -9.82 -5.64 -15.31
C PRO A 266 -10.45 -4.72 -16.36
N GLY A 267 -9.76 -3.64 -16.70
CA GLY A 267 -10.01 -2.92 -17.93
C GLY A 267 -9.62 -3.80 -19.12
N THR A 268 -10.41 -3.84 -20.18
CA THR A 268 -10.18 -4.74 -21.31
C THR A 268 -10.26 -4.01 -22.65
N VAL A 269 -9.49 -4.51 -23.61
CA VAL A 269 -9.59 -4.18 -25.02
C VAL A 269 -9.40 -5.45 -25.84
N THR A 270 -10.17 -5.61 -26.90
CA THR A 270 -10.05 -6.72 -27.86
C THR A 270 -9.62 -6.20 -29.21
N VAL A 271 -8.48 -6.68 -29.69
CA VAL A 271 -8.02 -6.44 -31.05
C VAL A 271 -8.23 -7.73 -31.87
N THR A 272 -8.89 -7.60 -33.02
CA THR A 272 -9.05 -8.76 -33.93
C THR A 272 -8.33 -8.49 -35.24
N VAL A 273 -7.72 -9.53 -35.80
CA VAL A 273 -7.11 -9.54 -37.12
C VAL A 273 -7.73 -10.69 -37.90
N SER A 274 -8.48 -10.36 -38.95
CA SER A 274 -9.11 -11.35 -39.84
C SER A 274 -8.44 -11.30 -41.19
N GLY A 275 -8.28 -12.46 -41.84
CA GLY A 275 -7.68 -12.57 -43.17
C GLY A 275 -7.96 -13.93 -43.80
N ILE A 276 -7.39 -14.15 -44.96
CA ILE A 276 -7.51 -15.39 -45.77
C ILE A 276 -6.15 -16.10 -45.74
N ILE A 277 -6.16 -17.41 -45.45
CA ILE A 277 -5.00 -18.28 -45.50
C ILE A 277 -4.76 -18.75 -46.92
#